data_10bf01f3783a9b60a9f522714f0a2e27
#
_entry.id   10bf01f3783a9b60a9f522714f0a2e27
#
_cell.length_a   1.000
_cell.length_b   1.000
_cell.length_c   1.000
_cell.angle_alpha   90.00
_cell.angle_beta   90.00
_cell.angle_gamma   90.00
#
_symmetry.space_group_name_H-M   'P 1'
#
loop_
_entity.id
_entity.type
_entity.pdbx_description
1 polymer ?
#
loop_
_entity_poly.entity_id
_entity_poly.type
_entity_poly.pdbx_seq_one_letter_code
_entity_poly.pdbx_strand_id
1 'polypeptide(L)'
;HNVLVRKAEGIETAGSLNILFSDKTGTITKGELEVVDFFTADGTSISANELRHHGKVKGLLDLAIGKNTQAMFDVYHKVIGGNATDQALLKFIGEETFCMLDGNDGCKVSAHQGFNSSNKFSQARIESIGKTFYKGAPERLLAKATKYLDGDGQIKEIDQKALNQKIDSLAAKAMRVLAFGYSEKELVKNQINDDLVIIGLVAIRDDVRPSAKDAIRQVQEAGIQVVMITGDRLETAVAIAKDAGLLKNESDRALSSAQLNQMSDEEVKAILPQIRVIARALPTDKSRMVRLCQEMNLVVGMTGDGVNDSPALKRADVGFAMGSGTEAAKEAGKIVILDDNFSSIKDAIWYGRTIYHNILKFCKFQLVINVTAVVVSAVAPFLGIEEPLKVTHLLFVNLVMDGLGAMMLGNEPALSKYMKEAPRRRD
;
A
#
# COMPACT_ATOMS: atom_id res chain seq x y z
N HIS A 1 -18.35 4.08 1.58
CA HIS A 1 -16.97 4.26 2.03
C HIS A 1 -16.53 3.03 2.83
N ASN A 2 -15.33 2.56 2.59
CA ASN A 2 -14.81 1.28 3.11
C ASN A 2 -14.29 1.41 4.56
N VAL A 3 -15.03 2.12 5.40
CA VAL A 3 -14.68 2.41 6.80
C VAL A 3 -15.81 1.94 7.70
N LEU A 4 -15.52 1.05 8.65
CA LEU A 4 -16.44 0.61 9.68
C LEU A 4 -16.02 1.20 11.04
N VAL A 5 -16.85 2.07 11.58
CA VAL A 5 -16.62 2.69 12.89
C VAL A 5 -17.18 1.75 13.97
N ARG A 6 -16.32 1.19 14.80
CA ARG A 6 -16.73 0.32 15.92
C ARG A 6 -17.05 1.11 17.18
N LYS A 7 -16.34 2.20 17.42
CA LYS A 7 -16.56 3.11 18.55
C LYS A 7 -16.70 4.53 18.01
N ALA A 8 -17.83 5.16 18.31
CA ALA A 8 -18.16 6.49 17.78
C ALA A 8 -17.09 7.55 18.08
N GLU A 9 -16.47 7.48 19.26
CA GLU A 9 -15.37 8.37 19.65
C GLU A 9 -14.13 8.24 18.74
N GLY A 10 -13.93 7.07 18.12
CA GLY A 10 -12.79 6.80 17.27
C GLY A 10 -12.79 7.63 16.00
N ILE A 11 -13.94 7.84 15.37
CA ILE A 11 -14.02 8.63 14.13
C ILE A 11 -13.76 10.12 14.39
N GLU A 12 -14.26 10.64 15.49
CA GLU A 12 -14.01 12.03 15.89
C GLU A 12 -12.53 12.23 16.25
N THR A 13 -11.93 11.30 17.00
CA THR A 13 -10.51 11.33 17.36
C THR A 13 -9.61 11.19 16.12
N ALA A 14 -10.03 10.42 15.10
CA ALA A 14 -9.30 10.33 13.83
C ALA A 14 -9.10 11.70 13.17
N GLY A 15 -10.04 12.61 13.29
CA GLY A 15 -9.92 13.98 12.81
C GLY A 15 -8.86 14.82 13.52
N SER A 16 -8.43 14.43 14.71
CA SER A 16 -7.44 15.15 15.52
C SER A 16 -6.06 14.51 15.58
N LEU A 17 -5.77 13.53 14.75
CA LEU A 17 -4.46 12.87 14.68
C LEU A 17 -3.33 13.87 14.42
N ASN A 18 -2.23 13.72 15.16
CA ASN A 18 -0.97 14.42 14.92
C ASN A 18 0.00 13.55 14.15
N ILE A 19 -0.01 12.25 14.41
CA ILE A 19 0.88 11.27 13.80
C ILE A 19 0.10 9.98 13.50
N LEU A 20 0.38 9.40 12.34
CA LEU A 20 -0.22 8.16 11.87
C LEU A 20 0.89 7.18 11.49
N PHE A 21 0.92 6.03 12.16
CA PHE A 21 1.76 4.90 11.79
C PHE A 21 0.96 3.96 10.90
N SER A 22 1.43 3.75 9.68
CA SER A 22 0.77 2.91 8.69
C SER A 22 1.64 1.74 8.27
N ASP A 23 1.06 0.56 8.19
CA ASP A 23 1.69 -0.60 7.58
C ASP A 23 1.99 -0.32 6.10
N LYS A 24 3.04 -0.95 5.59
CA LYS A 24 3.42 -0.89 4.18
C LYS A 24 2.59 -1.86 3.35
N THR A 25 2.73 -3.16 3.63
CA THR A 25 2.20 -4.25 2.80
C THR A 25 0.68 -4.32 2.88
N GLY A 26 0.04 -4.24 1.74
CA GLY A 26 -1.41 -4.31 1.61
C GLY A 26 -2.16 -3.01 1.98
N THR A 27 -1.50 -2.02 2.57
CA THR A 27 -2.09 -0.73 2.96
C THR A 27 -1.60 0.41 2.07
N ILE A 28 -0.31 0.71 2.11
CA ILE A 28 0.34 1.67 1.19
C ILE A 28 0.61 1.00 -0.15
N THR A 29 1.01 -0.26 -0.13
CA THR A 29 1.20 -1.09 -1.33
C THR A 29 -0.02 -1.98 -1.58
N LYS A 30 -0.07 -2.60 -2.77
CA LYS A 30 -1.16 -3.50 -3.17
C LYS A 30 -1.19 -4.81 -2.36
N GLY A 31 -0.07 -5.22 -1.76
CA GLY A 31 0.07 -6.48 -1.04
C GLY A 31 0.31 -7.69 -1.94
N GLU A 32 0.44 -7.47 -3.24
CA GLU A 32 0.69 -8.50 -4.25
C GLU A 32 1.89 -8.13 -5.11
N LEU A 33 2.68 -9.14 -5.48
CA LEU A 33 3.74 -8.95 -6.47
C LEU A 33 3.14 -8.76 -7.86
N GLU A 34 3.66 -7.82 -8.61
CA GLU A 34 3.31 -7.61 -10.02
C GLU A 34 4.54 -7.26 -10.86
N VAL A 35 4.46 -7.54 -12.15
CA VAL A 35 5.46 -7.10 -13.11
C VAL A 35 5.25 -5.61 -13.38
N VAL A 36 6.24 -4.80 -13.01
CA VAL A 36 6.16 -3.33 -13.15
C VAL A 36 6.94 -2.82 -14.35
N ASP A 37 7.88 -3.61 -14.87
CA ASP A 37 8.65 -3.26 -16.07
C ASP A 37 9.07 -4.54 -16.81
N PHE A 38 9.08 -4.46 -18.14
CA PHE A 38 9.73 -5.42 -19.03
C PHE A 38 10.76 -4.67 -19.87
N PHE A 39 11.97 -5.20 -19.97
CA PHE A 39 13.03 -4.59 -20.76
C PHE A 39 13.89 -5.63 -21.46
N THR A 40 14.41 -5.24 -22.61
CA THR A 40 15.39 -6.02 -23.35
C THR A 40 16.77 -5.88 -22.72
N ALA A 41 17.71 -6.77 -23.08
CA ALA A 41 19.04 -6.77 -22.46
C ALA A 41 19.92 -5.56 -22.82
N ASP A 42 19.49 -4.70 -23.72
CA ASP A 42 20.09 -3.38 -23.96
C ASP A 42 19.57 -2.30 -22.99
N GLY A 43 18.65 -2.66 -22.11
CA GLY A 43 18.06 -1.75 -21.13
C GLY A 43 16.83 -1.00 -21.63
N THR A 44 16.36 -1.23 -22.84
CA THR A 44 15.15 -0.60 -23.40
C THR A 44 13.90 -1.19 -22.76
N SER A 45 13.15 -0.37 -22.03
CA SER A 45 11.87 -0.76 -21.48
C SER A 45 10.78 -0.75 -22.54
N ILE A 46 9.94 -1.77 -22.53
CA ILE A 46 8.78 -1.92 -23.42
C ILE A 46 7.54 -2.09 -22.54
N SER A 47 6.58 -1.19 -22.67
CA SER A 47 5.33 -1.30 -21.91
C SER A 47 4.52 -2.53 -22.34
N ALA A 48 3.65 -3.02 -21.47
CA ALA A 48 2.79 -4.18 -21.75
C ALA A 48 1.92 -3.96 -23.01
N ASN A 49 1.50 -2.72 -23.27
CA ASN A 49 0.73 -2.38 -24.47
C ASN A 49 1.60 -2.39 -25.73
N GLU A 50 2.81 -1.85 -25.67
CA GLU A 50 3.76 -1.85 -26.78
C GLU A 50 4.26 -3.25 -27.09
N LEU A 51 4.44 -4.10 -26.09
CA LEU A 51 4.92 -5.48 -26.24
C LEU A 51 4.00 -6.29 -27.18
N ARG A 52 2.72 -5.97 -27.29
CA ARG A 52 1.79 -6.58 -28.24
C ARG A 52 2.19 -6.37 -29.70
N HIS A 53 2.91 -5.32 -30.00
CA HIS A 53 3.42 -5.00 -31.35
C HIS A 53 4.79 -5.66 -31.65
N HIS A 54 5.45 -6.22 -30.62
CA HIS A 54 6.71 -6.92 -30.72
C HIS A 54 6.48 -8.46 -30.77
N GLY A 55 5.76 -8.93 -31.78
CA GLY A 55 5.20 -10.28 -31.85
C GLY A 55 6.18 -11.44 -31.61
N LYS A 56 7.41 -11.33 -32.12
CA LYS A 56 8.44 -12.38 -31.91
C LYS A 56 8.91 -12.44 -30.46
N VAL A 57 9.22 -11.28 -29.87
CA VAL A 57 9.67 -11.18 -28.48
C VAL A 57 8.54 -11.60 -27.55
N LYS A 58 7.32 -11.08 -27.78
CA LYS A 58 6.14 -11.44 -26.99
C LYS A 58 5.84 -12.95 -27.06
N GLY A 59 5.83 -13.54 -28.24
CA GLY A 59 5.53 -14.96 -28.39
C GLY A 59 6.52 -15.86 -27.64
N LEU A 60 7.82 -15.56 -27.71
CA LEU A 60 8.84 -16.29 -26.97
C LEU A 60 8.75 -16.06 -25.46
N LEU A 61 8.45 -14.83 -25.03
CA LEU A 61 8.25 -14.50 -23.60
C LEU A 61 7.02 -15.23 -23.05
N ASP A 62 5.91 -15.22 -23.77
CA ASP A 62 4.68 -15.89 -23.37
C ASP A 62 4.91 -17.40 -23.17
N LEU A 63 5.69 -18.05 -24.05
CA LEU A 63 6.10 -19.45 -23.91
C LEU A 63 7.01 -19.66 -22.70
N ALA A 64 8.00 -18.79 -22.51
CA ALA A 64 8.94 -18.88 -21.39
C ALA A 64 8.23 -18.71 -20.02
N ILE A 65 7.16 -17.95 -19.97
CA ILE A 65 6.33 -17.77 -18.78
C ILE A 65 5.25 -18.84 -18.69
N GLY A 66 4.40 -18.97 -19.70
CA GLY A 66 3.19 -19.80 -19.64
C GLY A 66 3.46 -21.30 -19.62
N LYS A 67 4.56 -21.76 -20.20
CA LYS A 67 4.96 -23.19 -20.23
C LYS A 67 6.04 -23.55 -19.22
N ASN A 68 6.52 -22.60 -18.46
CA ASN A 68 7.52 -22.76 -17.40
C ASN A 68 7.01 -22.21 -16.06
N THR A 69 5.82 -22.60 -15.68
CA THR A 69 5.15 -22.15 -14.46
C THR A 69 4.44 -23.31 -13.75
N GLN A 70 4.23 -23.15 -12.45
CA GLN A 70 3.38 -24.02 -11.62
C GLN A 70 2.06 -23.35 -11.24
N ALA A 71 1.84 -22.10 -11.67
CA ALA A 71 0.61 -21.36 -11.48
C ALA A 71 -0.38 -21.64 -12.62
N MET A 72 -1.67 -21.46 -12.37
CA MET A 72 -2.74 -21.59 -13.35
C MET A 72 -3.89 -20.63 -13.04
N PHE A 73 -4.79 -20.44 -13.99
CA PHE A 73 -6.06 -19.73 -13.74
C PHE A 73 -7.13 -20.74 -13.28
N ASP A 74 -7.91 -20.36 -12.29
CA ASP A 74 -9.07 -21.11 -11.83
C ASP A 74 -10.34 -20.73 -12.61
N VAL A 75 -11.46 -21.39 -12.28
CA VAL A 75 -12.77 -21.14 -12.90
C VAL A 75 -13.35 -19.74 -12.60
N TYR A 76 -12.78 -19.03 -11.66
CA TYR A 76 -13.14 -17.65 -11.30
C TYR A 76 -12.18 -16.62 -11.87
N HIS A 77 -11.35 -17.01 -12.85
CA HIS A 77 -10.35 -16.14 -13.50
C HIS A 77 -9.25 -15.64 -12.54
N LYS A 78 -9.02 -16.35 -11.43
CA LYS A 78 -7.97 -16.04 -10.47
C LYS A 78 -6.76 -16.92 -10.68
N VAL A 79 -5.58 -16.32 -10.51
CA VAL A 79 -4.33 -17.09 -10.54
C VAL A 79 -4.14 -17.82 -9.23
N ILE A 80 -3.96 -19.14 -9.30
CA ILE A 80 -3.74 -20.05 -8.18
C ILE A 80 -2.51 -20.92 -8.41
N GLY A 81 -2.01 -21.54 -7.34
CA GLY A 81 -0.82 -22.40 -7.41
C GLY A 81 0.49 -21.63 -7.64
N GLY A 82 1.58 -22.37 -7.72
CA GLY A 82 2.92 -21.79 -7.87
C GLY A 82 3.34 -20.89 -6.70
N ASN A 83 4.44 -20.18 -6.90
CA ASN A 83 4.87 -19.14 -5.97
C ASN A 83 4.37 -17.75 -6.39
N ALA A 84 4.50 -16.75 -5.51
CA ALA A 84 4.04 -15.38 -5.78
C ALA A 84 4.65 -14.75 -7.05
N THR A 85 5.88 -15.13 -7.39
CA THR A 85 6.55 -14.69 -8.62
C THR A 85 5.90 -15.31 -9.86
N ASP A 86 5.62 -16.62 -9.84
CA ASP A 86 4.91 -17.30 -10.93
C ASP A 86 3.51 -16.72 -11.15
N GLN A 87 2.82 -16.42 -10.06
CA GLN A 87 1.50 -15.76 -10.13
C GLN A 87 1.58 -14.36 -10.76
N ALA A 88 2.56 -13.56 -10.37
CA ALA A 88 2.77 -12.22 -10.97
C ALA A 88 3.06 -12.30 -12.46
N LEU A 89 3.91 -13.24 -12.87
CA LEU A 89 4.25 -13.47 -14.28
C LEU A 89 3.04 -13.94 -15.09
N LEU A 90 2.24 -14.83 -14.53
CA LEU A 90 1.04 -15.32 -15.21
C LEU A 90 -0.03 -14.24 -15.39
N LYS A 91 -0.22 -13.40 -14.40
CA LYS A 91 -1.06 -12.19 -14.52
C LYS A 91 -0.55 -11.24 -15.61
N PHE A 92 0.75 -11.13 -15.76
CA PHE A 92 1.39 -10.24 -16.75
C PHE A 92 1.09 -10.67 -18.19
N ILE A 93 1.19 -11.96 -18.52
CA ILE A 93 0.86 -12.45 -19.86
C ILE A 93 -0.65 -12.51 -20.11
N GLY A 94 -1.47 -12.64 -19.05
CA GLY A 94 -2.92 -12.66 -19.09
C GLY A 94 -3.51 -14.04 -19.36
N GLU A 95 -4.76 -14.19 -18.94
CA GLU A 95 -5.50 -15.47 -19.02
C GLU A 95 -5.72 -15.94 -20.46
N GLU A 96 -6.11 -15.02 -21.35
CA GLU A 96 -6.36 -15.34 -22.76
C GLU A 96 -5.11 -15.96 -23.41
N THR A 97 -3.93 -15.36 -23.20
CA THR A 97 -2.65 -15.88 -23.68
C THR A 97 -2.34 -17.24 -23.06
N PHE A 98 -2.53 -17.40 -21.77
CA PHE A 98 -2.29 -18.67 -21.08
C PHE A 98 -3.17 -19.79 -21.63
N CYS A 99 -4.47 -19.55 -21.78
CA CYS A 99 -5.43 -20.52 -22.33
C CYS A 99 -5.12 -20.89 -23.78
N MET A 100 -4.72 -19.93 -24.61
CA MET A 100 -4.28 -20.18 -25.97
C MET A 100 -3.04 -21.10 -26.04
N LEU A 101 -2.09 -20.89 -25.12
CA LEU A 101 -0.89 -21.74 -25.03
C LEU A 101 -1.23 -23.14 -24.50
N ASP A 102 -2.13 -23.23 -23.51
CA ASP A 102 -2.47 -24.50 -22.85
C ASP A 102 -3.29 -25.41 -23.78
N GLY A 103 -4.21 -24.84 -24.55
CA GLY A 103 -5.00 -25.55 -25.54
C GLY A 103 -4.27 -25.90 -26.84
N ASN A 104 -3.00 -25.50 -27.02
CA ASN A 104 -2.24 -25.73 -28.25
C ASN A 104 -1.30 -26.93 -28.12
N ASP A 105 -1.63 -28.04 -28.78
CA ASP A 105 -0.78 -29.23 -28.83
C ASP A 105 0.63 -28.96 -29.37
N GLY A 106 0.78 -27.95 -30.22
CA GLY A 106 2.09 -27.49 -30.72
C GLY A 106 2.95 -26.80 -29.65
N CYS A 107 2.42 -26.54 -28.45
CA CYS A 107 3.16 -25.96 -27.34
C CYS A 107 3.32 -26.91 -26.15
N LYS A 108 3.18 -28.19 -26.37
CA LYS A 108 3.26 -29.20 -25.31
C LYS A 108 4.68 -29.31 -24.77
N VAL A 109 4.79 -29.26 -23.44
CA VAL A 109 6.06 -29.43 -22.74
C VAL A 109 6.46 -30.91 -22.76
N SER A 110 7.63 -31.21 -23.32
CA SER A 110 8.19 -32.56 -23.39
C SER A 110 9.06 -32.90 -22.19
N ALA A 111 9.73 -31.90 -21.60
CA ALA A 111 10.54 -32.03 -20.39
C ALA A 111 10.49 -30.75 -19.59
N HIS A 112 10.45 -30.87 -18.27
CA HIS A 112 10.38 -29.72 -17.36
C HIS A 112 11.25 -29.94 -16.13
N GLN A 113 11.90 -28.86 -15.70
CA GLN A 113 12.57 -28.77 -14.40
C GLN A 113 12.09 -27.53 -13.68
N GLY A 114 11.38 -27.75 -12.56
CA GLY A 114 10.89 -26.66 -11.71
C GLY A 114 12.01 -25.85 -11.08
N PHE A 115 11.65 -24.69 -10.53
CA PHE A 115 12.58 -23.84 -9.83
C PHE A 115 13.19 -24.54 -8.62
N ASN A 116 14.51 -24.40 -8.48
CA ASN A 116 15.27 -24.86 -7.33
C ASN A 116 16.08 -23.68 -6.77
N SER A 117 16.01 -23.45 -5.47
CA SER A 117 16.72 -22.38 -4.77
C SER A 117 18.24 -22.46 -4.90
N SER A 118 18.80 -23.66 -5.01
CA SER A 118 20.23 -23.88 -5.22
C SER A 118 20.68 -23.45 -6.61
N ASN A 119 19.90 -23.75 -7.62
CA ASN A 119 20.20 -23.45 -9.03
C ASN A 119 19.69 -22.07 -9.46
N LYS A 120 18.65 -21.56 -8.81
CA LYS A 120 18.00 -20.27 -9.05
C LYS A 120 17.43 -20.10 -10.47
N PHE A 121 17.02 -21.17 -11.12
CA PHE A 121 16.31 -21.13 -12.39
C PHE A 121 15.35 -22.32 -12.55
N SER A 122 14.45 -22.20 -13.52
CA SER A 122 13.59 -23.27 -14.04
C SER A 122 13.71 -23.34 -15.55
N GLN A 123 13.40 -24.49 -16.14
CA GLN A 123 13.48 -24.71 -17.58
C GLN A 123 12.38 -25.65 -18.06
N ALA A 124 11.95 -25.43 -19.30
CA ALA A 124 10.95 -26.24 -19.96
C ALA A 124 11.32 -26.45 -21.44
N ARG A 125 11.26 -27.69 -21.90
CA ARG A 125 11.50 -28.05 -23.31
C ARG A 125 10.19 -28.19 -24.05
N ILE A 126 10.08 -27.56 -25.20
CA ILE A 126 8.98 -27.72 -26.14
C ILE A 126 9.56 -28.28 -27.44
N GLU A 127 9.38 -29.57 -27.66
CA GLU A 127 10.02 -30.31 -28.75
C GLU A 127 9.54 -29.84 -30.10
N SER A 128 8.25 -29.59 -30.26
CA SER A 128 7.64 -29.10 -31.51
C SER A 128 8.18 -27.74 -31.96
N ILE A 129 8.65 -26.91 -31.02
CA ILE A 129 9.28 -25.61 -31.31
C ILE A 129 10.80 -25.75 -31.40
N GLY A 130 11.36 -26.84 -30.91
CA GLY A 130 12.81 -27.11 -30.91
C GLY A 130 13.57 -26.22 -29.94
N LYS A 131 12.91 -25.74 -28.84
CA LYS A 131 13.54 -24.81 -27.91
C LYS A 131 13.34 -25.25 -26.44
N THR A 132 14.37 -24.97 -25.64
CA THR A 132 14.32 -25.04 -24.18
C THR A 132 14.24 -23.63 -23.62
N PHE A 133 13.19 -23.34 -22.86
CA PHE A 133 12.97 -22.04 -22.26
C PHE A 133 13.47 -22.00 -20.83
N TYR A 134 14.10 -20.88 -20.45
CA TYR A 134 14.66 -20.66 -19.12
C TYR A 134 14.02 -19.44 -18.48
N LYS A 135 13.81 -19.55 -17.18
CA LYS A 135 13.39 -18.45 -16.30
C LYS A 135 14.22 -18.51 -15.02
N GLY A 136 14.85 -17.43 -14.63
CA GLY A 136 15.66 -17.44 -13.41
C GLY A 136 16.36 -16.15 -13.08
N ALA A 137 17.22 -16.24 -12.08
CA ALA A 137 18.02 -15.12 -11.63
C ALA A 137 18.94 -14.62 -12.73
N PRO A 138 19.02 -13.29 -12.95
CA PRO A 138 19.83 -12.71 -14.03
C PRO A 138 21.28 -13.18 -14.00
N GLU A 139 21.90 -13.23 -12.84
CA GLU A 139 23.29 -13.64 -12.68
C GLU A 139 23.56 -15.09 -13.18
N ARG A 140 22.53 -15.95 -13.13
CA ARG A 140 22.66 -17.33 -13.60
C ARG A 140 22.51 -17.44 -15.10
N LEU A 141 21.54 -16.74 -15.69
CA LEU A 141 21.31 -16.78 -17.13
C LEU A 141 22.39 -15.99 -17.88
N LEU A 142 22.74 -14.81 -17.42
CA LEU A 142 23.74 -13.95 -18.04
C LEU A 142 25.16 -14.54 -18.00
N ALA A 143 25.46 -15.44 -17.06
CA ALA A 143 26.72 -16.18 -17.05
C ALA A 143 26.89 -17.13 -18.25
N LYS A 144 25.79 -17.52 -18.91
CA LYS A 144 25.77 -18.43 -20.06
C LYS A 144 25.33 -17.74 -21.36
N ALA A 145 24.74 -16.57 -21.29
CA ALA A 145 24.21 -15.83 -22.42
C ALA A 145 25.22 -14.77 -22.91
N THR A 146 25.48 -14.76 -24.20
CA THR A 146 26.24 -13.69 -24.87
C THR A 146 25.38 -12.87 -25.83
N LYS A 147 24.18 -13.38 -26.14
CA LYS A 147 23.26 -12.82 -27.13
C LYS A 147 21.91 -12.55 -26.54
N TYR A 148 21.18 -11.58 -27.08
CA TYR A 148 19.84 -11.23 -26.72
C TYR A 148 18.99 -10.86 -27.92
N LEU A 149 17.67 -10.87 -27.73
CA LEU A 149 16.72 -10.32 -28.69
C LEU A 149 16.46 -8.85 -28.36
N ASP A 150 16.61 -7.98 -29.38
CA ASP A 150 16.13 -6.61 -29.27
C ASP A 150 14.58 -6.52 -29.44
N GLY A 151 14.03 -5.32 -29.35
CA GLY A 151 12.57 -5.12 -29.50
C GLY A 151 12.02 -5.60 -30.84
N ASP A 152 12.81 -5.61 -31.90
CA ASP A 152 12.42 -6.07 -33.25
C ASP A 152 12.65 -7.59 -33.43
N GLY A 153 13.11 -8.27 -32.39
CA GLY A 153 13.43 -9.70 -32.45
C GLY A 153 14.70 -10.05 -33.20
N GLN A 154 15.61 -9.09 -33.35
CA GLN A 154 16.95 -9.33 -33.91
C GLN A 154 17.91 -9.77 -32.80
N ILE A 155 18.80 -10.69 -33.14
CA ILE A 155 19.81 -11.19 -32.21
C ILE A 155 21.03 -10.25 -32.23
N LYS A 156 21.39 -9.75 -31.04
CA LYS A 156 22.52 -8.86 -30.79
C LYS A 156 23.37 -9.37 -29.63
N GLU A 157 24.57 -8.82 -29.49
CA GLU A 157 25.46 -9.15 -28.38
C GLU A 157 25.14 -8.30 -27.14
N ILE A 158 25.25 -8.90 -25.95
CA ILE A 158 24.95 -8.26 -24.70
C ILE A 158 26.09 -7.38 -24.21
N ASP A 159 25.80 -6.11 -23.88
CA ASP A 159 26.66 -5.30 -23.03
C ASP A 159 26.39 -5.65 -21.56
N GLN A 160 27.14 -6.61 -21.04
CA GLN A 160 27.04 -7.12 -19.68
C GLN A 160 27.15 -6.00 -18.62
N LYS A 161 28.01 -5.02 -18.88
CA LYS A 161 28.26 -3.93 -17.91
C LYS A 161 27.06 -3.00 -17.81
N ALA A 162 26.51 -2.56 -18.93
CA ALA A 162 25.33 -1.69 -18.97
C ALA A 162 24.10 -2.39 -18.38
N LEU A 163 23.92 -3.67 -18.71
CA LEU A 163 22.81 -4.46 -18.20
C LEU A 163 22.88 -4.67 -16.68
N ASN A 164 24.06 -5.01 -16.16
CA ASN A 164 24.25 -5.16 -14.71
C ASN A 164 24.00 -3.85 -13.96
N GLN A 165 24.44 -2.71 -14.49
CA GLN A 165 24.13 -1.40 -13.90
C GLN A 165 22.61 -1.14 -13.83
N LYS A 166 21.87 -1.49 -14.87
CA LYS A 166 20.41 -1.37 -14.83
C LYS A 166 19.79 -2.30 -13.80
N ILE A 167 20.21 -3.55 -13.73
CA ILE A 167 19.74 -4.53 -12.74
C ILE A 167 19.99 -4.02 -11.32
N ASP A 168 21.19 -3.51 -11.04
CA ASP A 168 21.56 -2.96 -9.73
C ASP A 168 20.70 -1.73 -9.39
N SER A 169 20.42 -0.87 -10.36
CA SER A 169 19.55 0.30 -10.16
C SER A 169 18.11 -0.10 -9.82
N LEU A 170 17.61 -1.18 -10.40
CA LEU A 170 16.27 -1.71 -10.11
C LEU A 170 16.25 -2.41 -8.73
N ALA A 171 17.29 -3.15 -8.37
CA ALA A 171 17.43 -3.75 -7.06
C ALA A 171 17.48 -2.68 -5.95
N ALA A 172 18.13 -1.55 -6.20
CA ALA A 172 18.14 -0.39 -5.29
C ALA A 172 16.75 0.22 -5.07
N LYS A 173 15.82 0.03 -6.04
CA LYS A 173 14.40 0.41 -5.94
C LYS A 173 13.52 -0.71 -5.37
N ALA A 174 14.11 -1.71 -4.73
CA ALA A 174 13.42 -2.87 -4.16
C ALA A 174 12.67 -3.74 -5.18
N MET A 175 13.10 -3.73 -6.42
CA MET A 175 12.55 -4.59 -7.46
C MET A 175 13.35 -5.89 -7.56
N ARG A 176 12.63 -7.00 -7.69
CA ARG A 176 13.22 -8.29 -8.03
C ARG A 176 13.29 -8.40 -9.56
N VAL A 177 14.47 -8.67 -10.11
CA VAL A 177 14.64 -8.87 -11.54
C VAL A 177 14.73 -10.36 -11.86
N LEU A 178 14.02 -10.79 -12.89
CA LEU A 178 14.09 -12.12 -13.48
C LEU A 178 14.46 -12.01 -14.94
N ALA A 179 15.31 -12.93 -15.42
CA ALA A 179 15.66 -13.06 -16.82
C ALA A 179 14.96 -14.25 -17.46
N PHE A 180 14.65 -14.10 -18.73
CA PHE A 180 14.09 -15.14 -19.61
C PHE A 180 15.00 -15.35 -20.78
N GLY A 181 15.16 -16.62 -21.16
CA GLY A 181 15.98 -16.98 -22.31
C GLY A 181 15.51 -18.28 -22.95
N TYR A 182 16.06 -18.58 -24.12
CA TYR A 182 15.88 -19.85 -24.80
C TYR A 182 17.18 -20.40 -25.35
N SER A 183 17.22 -21.71 -25.50
CA SER A 183 18.28 -22.47 -26.15
C SER A 183 17.65 -23.37 -27.20
N GLU A 184 18.34 -23.64 -28.29
CA GLU A 184 17.92 -24.62 -29.30
C GLU A 184 18.33 -26.05 -28.96
N LYS A 185 19.17 -26.21 -27.93
CA LYS A 185 19.64 -27.51 -27.43
C LYS A 185 18.62 -28.16 -26.49
N GLU A 186 18.77 -29.48 -26.34
CA GLU A 186 18.00 -30.28 -25.42
C GLU A 186 18.13 -29.80 -23.96
N LEU A 187 17.06 -30.04 -23.15
CA LEU A 187 17.08 -29.78 -21.74
C LEU A 187 18.06 -30.71 -21.02
N VAL A 188 19.02 -30.13 -20.34
CA VAL A 188 19.95 -30.85 -19.45
C VAL A 188 19.65 -30.47 -18.01
N LYS A 189 19.36 -31.47 -17.20
CA LYS A 189 18.96 -31.27 -15.81
C LYS A 189 20.04 -30.51 -15.01
N ASN A 190 19.62 -29.50 -14.29
CA ASN A 190 20.47 -28.63 -13.46
C ASN A 190 21.55 -27.83 -14.21
N GLN A 191 21.44 -27.71 -15.52
CA GLN A 191 22.40 -26.98 -16.35
C GLN A 191 21.66 -26.01 -17.27
N ILE A 192 22.29 -24.86 -17.52
CA ILE A 192 21.87 -23.91 -18.55
C ILE A 192 22.76 -24.13 -19.75
N ASN A 193 22.16 -24.29 -20.93
CA ASN A 193 22.88 -24.47 -22.18
C ASN A 193 23.70 -23.20 -22.54
N ASP A 194 24.82 -23.39 -23.20
CA ASP A 194 25.79 -22.35 -23.55
C ASP A 194 25.37 -21.49 -24.75
N ASP A 195 24.36 -21.90 -25.51
CA ASP A 195 23.77 -21.18 -26.64
C ASP A 195 22.58 -20.29 -26.24
N LEU A 196 22.47 -19.94 -24.97
CA LEU A 196 21.36 -19.18 -24.43
C LEU A 196 21.23 -17.80 -25.06
N VAL A 197 20.03 -17.46 -25.52
CA VAL A 197 19.66 -16.14 -26.01
C VAL A 197 18.67 -15.54 -25.02
N ILE A 198 18.96 -14.36 -24.52
CA ILE A 198 18.07 -13.65 -23.59
C ILE A 198 16.88 -13.06 -24.37
N ILE A 199 15.66 -13.43 -23.98
CA ILE A 199 14.42 -12.86 -24.55
C ILE A 199 14.18 -11.47 -23.97
N GLY A 200 14.35 -11.35 -22.66
CA GLY A 200 14.15 -10.11 -21.91
C GLY A 200 14.23 -10.34 -20.42
N LEU A 201 14.03 -9.26 -19.68
CA LEU A 201 14.03 -9.26 -18.22
C LEU A 201 12.76 -8.56 -17.72
N VAL A 202 12.30 -8.96 -16.56
CA VAL A 202 11.17 -8.30 -15.88
C VAL A 202 11.60 -7.82 -14.51
N ALA A 203 11.07 -6.68 -14.11
CA ALA A 203 11.17 -6.18 -12.74
C ALA A 203 9.84 -6.40 -12.02
N ILE A 204 9.91 -6.99 -10.85
CA ILE A 204 8.74 -7.40 -10.05
C ILE A 204 8.86 -6.78 -8.66
N ARG A 205 7.79 -6.16 -8.18
CA ARG A 205 7.67 -5.72 -6.79
C ARG A 205 6.22 -5.66 -6.35
N ASP A 206 6.01 -5.54 -5.04
CA ASP A 206 4.75 -5.10 -4.45
C ASP A 206 4.67 -3.57 -4.58
N ASP A 207 3.91 -3.10 -5.55
CA ASP A 207 3.91 -1.68 -5.93
C ASP A 207 2.99 -0.83 -5.04
N VAL A 208 3.29 0.46 -4.98
CA VAL A 208 2.47 1.44 -4.26
C VAL A 208 1.08 1.51 -4.91
N ARG A 209 0.03 1.51 -4.08
CA ARG A 209 -1.33 1.72 -4.59
C ARG A 209 -1.41 3.06 -5.30
N PRO A 210 -2.05 3.16 -6.48
CA PRO A 210 -2.21 4.43 -7.19
C PRO A 210 -2.84 5.53 -6.34
N SER A 211 -3.81 5.16 -5.49
CA SER A 211 -4.52 6.07 -4.58
C SER A 211 -3.70 6.47 -3.34
N ALA A 212 -2.70 5.68 -2.95
CA ALA A 212 -1.96 5.89 -1.70
C ALA A 212 -1.10 7.15 -1.73
N LYS A 213 -0.44 7.43 -2.85
CA LYS A 213 0.42 8.61 -2.99
C LYS A 213 -0.34 9.91 -2.79
N ASP A 214 -1.50 10.03 -3.42
CA ASP A 214 -2.35 11.21 -3.26
C ASP A 214 -2.97 11.29 -1.86
N ALA A 215 -3.41 10.16 -1.31
CA ALA A 215 -3.96 10.10 0.05
C ALA A 215 -2.91 10.47 1.11
N ILE A 216 -1.67 10.00 0.99
CA ILE A 216 -0.56 10.38 1.87
C ILE A 216 -0.30 11.88 1.79
N ARG A 217 -0.27 12.43 0.58
CA ARG A 217 -0.10 13.87 0.39
C ARG A 217 -1.19 14.68 1.09
N GLN A 218 -2.46 14.28 0.94
CA GLN A 218 -3.59 14.95 1.59
C GLN A 218 -3.51 14.87 3.11
N VAL A 219 -3.12 13.72 3.68
CA VAL A 219 -2.94 13.54 5.12
C VAL A 219 -1.80 14.43 5.64
N GLN A 220 -0.71 14.52 4.90
CA GLN A 220 0.42 15.41 5.25
C GLN A 220 0.03 16.90 5.17
N GLU A 221 -0.72 17.31 4.15
CA GLU A 221 -1.26 18.66 4.03
C GLU A 221 -2.24 19.02 5.17
N ALA A 222 -2.88 18.00 5.74
CA ALA A 222 -3.71 18.13 6.92
C ALA A 222 -2.92 18.31 8.23
N GLY A 223 -1.59 18.42 8.15
CA GLY A 223 -0.70 18.60 9.29
C GLY A 223 -0.42 17.32 10.09
N ILE A 224 -0.69 16.16 9.52
CA ILE A 224 -0.47 14.85 10.15
C ILE A 224 0.85 14.27 9.64
N GLN A 225 1.73 13.89 10.56
CA GLN A 225 2.94 13.15 10.23
C GLN A 225 2.58 11.70 9.90
N VAL A 226 2.97 11.23 8.71
CA VAL A 226 2.79 9.84 8.30
C VAL A 226 4.10 9.09 8.43
N VAL A 227 4.08 7.99 9.16
CA VAL A 227 5.23 7.09 9.36
C VAL A 227 4.86 5.71 8.85
N MET A 228 5.64 5.21 7.89
CA MET A 228 5.49 3.83 7.41
C MET A 228 6.23 2.88 8.34
N ILE A 229 5.55 1.86 8.81
CA ILE A 229 6.12 0.83 9.67
C ILE A 229 5.99 -0.54 9.00
N THR A 230 7.09 -1.28 8.89
CA THR A 230 7.12 -2.54 8.14
C THR A 230 8.14 -3.52 8.70
N GLY A 231 7.87 -4.83 8.54
CA GLY A 231 8.83 -5.90 8.79
C GLY A 231 9.90 -6.07 7.70
N ASP A 232 9.78 -5.35 6.57
CA ASP A 232 10.72 -5.45 5.46
C ASP A 232 12.08 -4.83 5.77
N ARG A 233 13.05 -5.13 4.91
CA ARG A 233 14.39 -4.54 4.97
C ARG A 233 14.33 -3.03 4.78
N LEU A 234 15.31 -2.34 5.37
CA LEU A 234 15.39 -0.87 5.31
C LEU A 234 15.46 -0.36 3.87
N GLU A 235 16.24 -0.99 3.00
CA GLU A 235 16.41 -0.60 1.61
C GLU A 235 15.08 -0.68 0.83
N THR A 236 14.34 -1.77 1.03
CA THR A 236 13.00 -1.97 0.45
C THR A 236 12.02 -0.91 0.95
N ALA A 237 11.99 -0.70 2.26
CA ALA A 237 11.12 0.28 2.88
C ALA A 237 11.41 1.71 2.41
N VAL A 238 12.69 2.08 2.30
CA VAL A 238 13.12 3.40 1.80
C VAL A 238 12.69 3.61 0.34
N ALA A 239 12.88 2.60 -0.52
CA ALA A 239 12.48 2.70 -1.92
C ALA A 239 10.96 2.93 -2.07
N ILE A 240 10.15 2.17 -1.36
CA ILE A 240 8.69 2.32 -1.36
C ILE A 240 8.26 3.65 -0.75
N ALA A 241 8.90 4.09 0.33
CA ALA A 241 8.60 5.36 0.97
C ALA A 241 8.91 6.58 0.08
N LYS A 242 9.98 6.52 -0.70
CA LYS A 242 10.29 7.53 -1.71
C LYS A 242 9.21 7.59 -2.80
N ASP A 243 8.81 6.46 -3.33
CA ASP A 243 7.77 6.38 -4.35
C ASP A 243 6.39 6.80 -3.83
N ALA A 244 6.08 6.50 -2.58
CA ALA A 244 4.84 6.92 -1.92
C ALA A 244 4.82 8.40 -1.52
N GLY A 245 5.96 9.09 -1.56
CA GLY A 245 6.07 10.51 -1.18
C GLY A 245 6.24 10.75 0.32
N LEU A 246 6.71 9.75 1.08
CA LEU A 246 7.01 9.88 2.50
C LEU A 246 8.39 10.49 2.76
N LEU A 247 9.39 10.09 1.99
CA LEU A 247 10.76 10.61 2.06
C LEU A 247 10.96 11.67 0.98
N LYS A 248 10.88 12.93 1.35
CA LYS A 248 10.98 14.09 0.44
C LYS A 248 12.17 14.99 0.72
N ASN A 249 12.54 15.13 1.99
CA ASN A 249 13.56 16.07 2.45
C ASN A 249 14.79 15.30 2.97
N GLU A 250 15.94 15.94 2.95
CA GLU A 250 17.18 15.36 3.50
C GLU A 250 17.10 15.13 5.01
N SER A 251 16.27 15.90 5.72
CA SER A 251 16.02 15.75 7.15
C SER A 251 15.13 14.56 7.49
N ASP A 252 14.39 14.00 6.52
CA ASP A 252 13.52 12.86 6.76
C ASP A 252 14.34 11.61 7.06
N ARG A 253 13.96 10.89 8.12
CA ARG A 253 14.70 9.73 8.61
C ARG A 253 13.97 8.43 8.37
N ALA A 254 14.77 7.44 7.97
CA ALA A 254 14.37 6.05 7.91
C ALA A 254 15.26 5.25 8.84
N LEU A 255 14.67 4.51 9.77
CA LEU A 255 15.37 3.74 10.80
C LEU A 255 14.98 2.26 10.75
N SER A 256 15.92 1.39 11.08
CA SER A 256 15.62 0.00 11.37
C SER A 256 15.25 -0.17 12.85
N SER A 257 14.57 -1.28 13.17
CA SER A 257 14.27 -1.66 14.56
C SER A 257 15.56 -1.74 15.40
N ALA A 258 16.64 -2.27 14.84
CA ALA A 258 17.94 -2.35 15.54
C ALA A 258 18.49 -0.97 15.90
N GLN A 259 18.43 -0.01 14.99
CA GLN A 259 18.86 1.37 15.26
C GLN A 259 17.96 2.03 16.31
N LEU A 260 16.65 1.82 16.21
CA LEU A 260 15.68 2.35 17.16
C LEU A 260 15.91 1.80 18.58
N ASN A 261 16.23 0.51 18.71
CA ASN A 261 16.49 -0.16 20.00
C ASN A 261 17.82 0.24 20.65
N GLN A 262 18.77 0.77 19.87
CA GLN A 262 20.02 1.32 20.40
C GLN A 262 19.84 2.74 20.97
N MET A 263 18.72 3.39 20.71
CA MET A 263 18.41 4.74 21.15
C MET A 263 17.61 4.71 22.45
N SER A 264 17.92 5.63 23.36
CA SER A 264 17.08 5.88 24.53
C SER A 264 15.75 6.52 24.13
N ASP A 265 14.76 6.46 25.03
CA ASP A 265 13.46 7.08 24.79
C ASP A 265 13.59 8.58 24.51
N GLU A 266 14.48 9.29 25.22
CA GLU A 266 14.74 10.72 25.00
C GLU A 266 15.37 10.99 23.64
N GLU A 267 16.31 10.16 23.19
CA GLU A 267 16.91 10.27 21.86
C GLU A 267 15.88 10.05 20.75
N VAL A 268 14.97 9.06 20.91
CA VAL A 268 13.90 8.81 19.96
C VAL A 268 12.94 10.00 19.91
N LYS A 269 12.52 10.54 21.05
CA LYS A 269 11.65 11.71 21.12
C LYS A 269 12.26 12.93 20.41
N ALA A 270 13.57 13.12 20.52
CA ALA A 270 14.28 14.23 19.90
C ALA A 270 14.21 14.18 18.35
N ILE A 271 14.24 12.99 17.76
CA ILE A 271 14.20 12.80 16.31
C ILE A 271 12.80 12.45 15.76
N LEU A 272 11.81 12.22 16.62
CA LEU A 272 10.48 11.78 16.24
C LEU A 272 9.85 12.61 15.12
N PRO A 273 9.93 13.96 15.13
CA PRO A 273 9.35 14.77 14.04
C PRO A 273 9.96 14.51 12.66
N GLN A 274 11.12 13.89 12.59
CA GLN A 274 11.84 13.60 11.34
C GLN A 274 11.64 12.15 10.88
N ILE A 275 11.13 11.27 11.73
CA ILE A 275 10.95 9.85 11.39
C ILE A 275 9.83 9.70 10.35
N ARG A 276 10.11 9.01 9.25
CA ARG A 276 9.16 8.69 8.18
C ARG A 276 9.02 7.19 7.94
N VAL A 277 10.02 6.40 8.31
CA VAL A 277 10.07 4.96 8.06
C VAL A 277 10.69 4.24 9.25
N ILE A 278 10.05 3.16 9.68
CA ILE A 278 10.60 2.18 10.62
C ILE A 278 10.57 0.81 9.93
N ALA A 279 11.75 0.28 9.65
CA ALA A 279 11.94 -1.01 8.95
C ALA A 279 12.32 -2.12 9.94
N ARG A 280 12.10 -3.37 9.56
CA ARG A 280 12.33 -4.55 10.42
C ARG A 280 11.60 -4.43 11.77
N ALA A 281 10.47 -3.73 11.77
CA ALA A 281 9.69 -3.45 12.97
C ALA A 281 9.15 -4.72 13.61
N LEU A 282 9.25 -4.74 14.93
CA LEU A 282 8.64 -5.76 15.79
C LEU A 282 7.34 -5.18 16.39
N PRO A 283 6.41 -6.01 16.86
CA PRO A 283 5.21 -5.53 17.56
C PRO A 283 5.53 -4.65 18.78
N THR A 284 6.63 -4.93 19.46
CA THR A 284 7.15 -4.13 20.59
C THR A 284 7.55 -2.71 20.16
N ASP A 285 8.06 -2.53 18.94
CA ASP A 285 8.39 -1.22 18.40
C ASP A 285 7.13 -0.38 18.17
N LYS A 286 6.05 -0.99 17.67
CA LYS A 286 4.74 -0.33 17.52
C LYS A 286 4.23 0.20 18.85
N SER A 287 4.24 -0.64 19.89
CA SER A 287 3.81 -0.26 21.24
C SER A 287 4.68 0.83 21.86
N ARG A 288 6.00 0.75 21.66
CA ARG A 288 6.94 1.78 22.12
C ARG A 288 6.68 3.13 21.46
N MET A 289 6.51 3.15 20.15
CA MET A 289 6.27 4.39 19.41
C MET A 289 4.97 5.05 19.82
N VAL A 290 3.88 4.26 20.01
CA VAL A 290 2.62 4.79 20.55
C VAL A 290 2.84 5.44 21.92
N ARG A 291 3.52 4.75 22.82
CA ARG A 291 3.81 5.28 24.16
C ARG A 291 4.59 6.59 24.12
N LEU A 292 5.69 6.64 23.37
CA LEU A 292 6.54 7.82 23.28
C LEU A 292 5.78 9.02 22.66
N CYS A 293 4.99 8.79 21.63
CA CYS A 293 4.17 9.84 21.04
C CYS A 293 3.13 10.40 22.02
N GLN A 294 2.48 9.53 22.79
CA GLN A 294 1.51 9.94 23.81
C GLN A 294 2.17 10.70 24.96
N GLU A 295 3.37 10.34 25.36
CA GLU A 295 4.16 11.09 26.35
C GLU A 295 4.53 12.49 25.86
N MET A 296 4.58 12.70 24.54
CA MET A 296 4.77 14.02 23.90
C MET A 296 3.44 14.76 23.65
N ASN A 297 2.33 14.32 24.21
CA ASN A 297 0.98 14.86 23.99
C ASN A 297 0.50 14.81 22.53
N LEU A 298 0.99 13.87 21.74
CA LEU A 298 0.52 13.65 20.38
C LEU A 298 -0.66 12.71 20.35
N VAL A 299 -1.63 12.98 19.48
CA VAL A 299 -2.73 12.07 19.17
C VAL A 299 -2.25 11.10 18.11
N VAL A 300 -2.25 9.81 18.44
CA VAL A 300 -1.60 8.75 17.67
C VAL A 300 -2.62 7.84 16.99
N GLY A 301 -2.45 7.66 15.68
CA GLY A 301 -3.11 6.60 14.91
C GLY A 301 -2.12 5.46 14.62
N MET A 302 -2.59 4.22 14.70
CA MET A 302 -1.80 3.03 14.43
C MET A 302 -2.62 2.03 13.63
N THR A 303 -2.06 1.51 12.55
CA THR A 303 -2.65 0.39 11.80
C THR A 303 -2.14 -0.95 12.32
N GLY A 304 -2.91 -1.99 12.11
CA GLY A 304 -2.51 -3.35 12.43
C GLY A 304 -3.48 -4.39 11.88
N ASP A 305 -2.99 -5.58 11.61
CA ASP A 305 -3.76 -6.69 11.02
C ASP A 305 -3.64 -8.00 11.82
N GLY A 306 -2.62 -8.14 12.65
CA GLY A 306 -2.32 -9.35 13.41
C GLY A 306 -2.69 -9.28 14.89
N VAL A 307 -2.74 -10.46 15.51
CA VAL A 307 -2.94 -10.59 16.98
C VAL A 307 -1.85 -9.83 17.75
N ASN A 308 -0.62 -9.86 17.25
CA ASN A 308 0.52 -9.19 17.86
C ASN A 308 0.44 -7.67 17.83
N ASP A 309 -0.39 -7.09 16.95
CA ASP A 309 -0.64 -5.65 16.86
C ASP A 309 -1.68 -5.17 17.87
N SER A 310 -2.48 -6.06 18.42
CA SER A 310 -3.60 -5.72 19.30
C SER A 310 -3.23 -4.82 20.50
N PRO A 311 -2.09 -5.01 21.17
CA PRO A 311 -1.70 -4.10 22.26
C PRO A 311 -1.45 -2.67 21.77
N ALA A 312 -0.79 -2.49 20.63
CA ALA A 312 -0.53 -1.18 20.03
C ALA A 312 -1.83 -0.51 19.55
N LEU A 313 -2.74 -1.29 18.93
CA LEU A 313 -4.04 -0.80 18.47
C LEU A 313 -4.91 -0.32 19.62
N LYS A 314 -4.95 -1.06 20.75
CA LYS A 314 -5.69 -0.66 21.94
C LYS A 314 -5.12 0.59 22.60
N ARG A 315 -3.80 0.71 22.63
CA ARG A 315 -3.12 1.83 23.29
C ARG A 315 -3.18 3.11 22.48
N ALA A 316 -3.14 3.03 21.15
CA ALA A 316 -3.25 4.18 20.27
C ALA A 316 -4.56 4.95 20.51
N ASP A 317 -4.55 6.25 20.31
CA ASP A 317 -5.76 7.07 20.40
C ASP A 317 -6.80 6.59 19.38
N VAL A 318 -6.35 6.22 18.18
CA VAL A 318 -7.15 5.51 17.17
C VAL A 318 -6.37 4.33 16.62
N GLY A 319 -6.81 3.12 16.92
CA GLY A 319 -6.36 1.90 16.26
C GLY A 319 -7.19 1.65 15.01
N PHE A 320 -6.51 1.57 13.84
CA PHE A 320 -7.11 1.19 12.57
C PHE A 320 -6.81 -0.29 12.31
N ALA A 321 -7.79 -1.15 12.47
CA ALA A 321 -7.65 -2.55 12.13
C ALA A 321 -7.93 -2.75 10.63
N MET A 322 -7.15 -3.62 9.98
CA MET A 322 -7.37 -3.94 8.58
C MET A 322 -8.51 -4.94 8.41
N GLY A 323 -9.31 -4.80 7.35
CA GLY A 323 -10.44 -5.68 7.06
C GLY A 323 -10.01 -7.14 6.82
N SER A 324 -8.85 -7.35 6.22
CA SER A 324 -8.23 -8.67 6.03
C SER A 324 -7.55 -9.23 7.28
N GLY A 325 -7.47 -8.44 8.36
CA GLY A 325 -6.78 -8.81 9.59
C GLY A 325 -7.57 -9.80 10.45
N THR A 326 -6.94 -10.20 11.55
CA THR A 326 -7.53 -11.12 12.53
C THR A 326 -8.68 -10.47 13.30
N GLU A 327 -9.60 -11.28 13.82
CA GLU A 327 -10.70 -10.78 14.66
C GLU A 327 -10.17 -10.07 15.92
N ALA A 328 -9.06 -10.55 16.49
CA ALA A 328 -8.42 -9.90 17.64
C ALA A 328 -7.95 -8.47 17.32
N ALA A 329 -7.37 -8.26 16.13
CA ALA A 329 -6.98 -6.92 15.67
C ALA A 329 -8.21 -6.02 15.46
N LYS A 330 -9.27 -6.55 14.82
CA LYS A 330 -10.53 -5.83 14.60
C LYS A 330 -11.22 -5.44 15.91
N GLU A 331 -11.16 -6.29 16.94
CA GLU A 331 -11.69 -5.98 18.27
C GLU A 331 -10.85 -4.93 19.01
N ALA A 332 -9.54 -4.93 18.80
CA ALA A 332 -8.63 -3.97 19.41
C ALA A 332 -8.76 -2.56 18.82
N GLY A 333 -9.07 -2.46 17.51
CA GLY A 333 -9.20 -1.19 16.81
C GLY A 333 -10.54 -0.49 17.05
N LYS A 334 -10.54 0.83 17.03
CA LYS A 334 -11.77 1.65 17.07
C LYS A 334 -12.43 1.77 15.70
N ILE A 335 -11.65 1.66 14.64
CA ILE A 335 -12.07 1.75 13.24
C ILE A 335 -11.51 0.54 12.49
N VAL A 336 -12.31 -0.03 11.59
CA VAL A 336 -11.88 -1.09 10.67
C VAL A 336 -11.87 -0.53 9.25
N ILE A 337 -10.77 -0.71 8.55
CA ILE A 337 -10.58 -0.34 7.15
C ILE A 337 -10.86 -1.57 6.28
N LEU A 338 -12.05 -1.63 5.68
CA LEU A 338 -12.57 -2.84 5.05
C LEU A 338 -11.81 -3.28 3.80
N ASP A 339 -11.23 -2.34 3.07
CA ASP A 339 -10.46 -2.57 1.84
C ASP A 339 -8.94 -2.51 2.05
N ASP A 340 -8.48 -2.40 3.29
CA ASP A 340 -7.08 -2.26 3.70
C ASP A 340 -6.35 -1.04 3.08
N ASN A 341 -7.04 -0.20 2.33
CA ASN A 341 -6.46 0.87 1.55
C ASN A 341 -6.16 2.12 2.40
N PHE A 342 -4.95 2.66 2.27
CA PHE A 342 -4.57 3.92 2.93
C PHE A 342 -5.51 5.08 2.57
N SER A 343 -6.05 5.11 1.36
CA SER A 343 -7.03 6.12 0.94
C SER A 343 -8.29 6.09 1.82
N SER A 344 -8.71 4.93 2.30
CA SER A 344 -9.85 4.81 3.21
C SER A 344 -9.50 5.32 4.62
N ILE A 345 -8.24 5.21 5.05
CA ILE A 345 -7.76 5.86 6.29
C ILE A 345 -7.86 7.38 6.16
N LYS A 346 -7.44 7.93 5.03
CA LYS A 346 -7.58 9.36 4.71
C LYS A 346 -9.06 9.79 4.76
N ASP A 347 -9.95 9.00 4.22
CA ASP A 347 -11.40 9.26 4.29
C ASP A 347 -11.90 9.28 5.73
N ALA A 348 -11.48 8.34 6.57
CA ALA A 348 -11.83 8.31 7.99
C ALA A 348 -11.40 9.60 8.71
N ILE A 349 -10.20 10.10 8.43
CA ILE A 349 -9.70 11.36 8.99
C ILE A 349 -10.56 12.54 8.51
N TRP A 350 -10.86 12.60 7.24
CA TRP A 350 -11.67 13.64 6.63
C TRP A 350 -13.08 13.70 7.22
N TYR A 351 -13.73 12.55 7.34
CA TYR A 351 -15.04 12.44 7.99
C TYR A 351 -14.98 12.75 9.48
N GLY A 352 -13.93 12.37 10.17
CA GLY A 352 -13.71 12.73 11.57
C GLY A 352 -13.66 14.24 11.78
N ARG A 353 -12.96 14.95 10.91
CA ARG A 353 -12.91 16.41 10.90
C ARG A 353 -14.26 17.04 10.56
N THR A 354 -14.98 16.45 9.62
CA THR A 354 -16.33 16.89 9.25
C THR A 354 -17.29 16.77 10.42
N ILE A 355 -17.29 15.63 11.09
CA ILE A 355 -18.14 15.39 12.28
C ILE A 355 -17.84 16.41 13.36
N TYR A 356 -16.58 16.68 13.64
CA TYR A 356 -16.20 17.71 14.61
C TYR A 356 -16.73 19.10 14.24
N HIS A 357 -16.57 19.51 12.99
CA HIS A 357 -17.10 20.81 12.52
C HIS A 357 -18.62 20.87 12.63
N ASN A 358 -19.31 19.79 12.32
CA ASN A 358 -20.77 19.72 12.43
C ASN A 358 -21.23 19.80 13.91
N ILE A 359 -20.54 19.11 14.81
CA ILE A 359 -20.77 19.23 16.26
C ILE A 359 -20.56 20.66 16.74
N LEU A 360 -19.47 21.31 16.34
CA LEU A 360 -19.22 22.71 16.70
C LEU A 360 -20.30 23.66 16.20
N LYS A 361 -20.80 23.47 14.97
CA LYS A 361 -21.91 24.28 14.43
C LYS A 361 -23.17 24.08 15.25
N PHE A 362 -23.49 22.83 15.57
CA PHE A 362 -24.62 22.52 16.41
C PHE A 362 -24.50 23.15 17.84
N CYS A 363 -23.36 23.00 18.50
CA CYS A 363 -23.10 23.61 19.79
C CYS A 363 -23.23 25.13 19.76
N LYS A 364 -22.68 25.79 18.71
CA LYS A 364 -22.84 27.25 18.55
C LYS A 364 -24.28 27.64 18.33
N PHE A 365 -25.02 26.91 17.51
CA PHE A 365 -26.44 27.12 17.28
C PHE A 365 -27.24 27.01 18.59
N GLN A 366 -27.01 25.94 19.33
CA GLN A 366 -27.66 25.70 20.62
C GLN A 366 -27.36 26.79 21.67
N LEU A 367 -26.08 27.19 21.75
CA LEU A 367 -25.65 28.24 22.65
C LEU A 367 -26.32 29.59 22.35
N VAL A 368 -26.43 29.94 21.06
CA VAL A 368 -27.10 31.18 20.63
C VAL A 368 -28.57 31.18 21.05
N ILE A 369 -29.28 30.06 20.82
CA ILE A 369 -30.68 29.95 21.23
C ILE A 369 -30.84 30.12 22.74
N ASN A 370 -30.01 29.43 23.53
CA ASN A 370 -30.11 29.48 25.01
C ASN A 370 -29.76 30.87 25.54
N VAL A 371 -28.71 31.50 25.02
CA VAL A 371 -28.35 32.88 25.42
C VAL A 371 -29.46 33.87 25.06
N THR A 372 -30.02 33.74 23.86
CA THR A 372 -31.13 34.58 23.41
C THR A 372 -32.35 34.41 24.33
N ALA A 373 -32.70 33.19 24.72
CA ALA A 373 -33.80 32.92 25.62
C ALA A 373 -33.58 33.56 27.03
N VAL A 374 -32.35 33.46 27.55
CA VAL A 374 -31.98 34.09 28.84
C VAL A 374 -32.07 35.62 28.73
N VAL A 375 -31.51 36.22 27.69
CA VAL A 375 -31.53 37.67 27.48
C VAL A 375 -32.97 38.19 27.35
N VAL A 376 -33.81 37.53 26.55
CA VAL A 376 -35.22 37.88 26.40
C VAL A 376 -35.98 37.80 27.72
N SER A 377 -35.77 36.71 28.46
CA SER A 377 -36.45 36.52 29.78
C SER A 377 -35.99 37.56 30.84
N ALA A 378 -34.70 38.00 30.75
CA ALA A 378 -34.16 38.99 31.69
C ALA A 378 -34.60 40.43 31.33
N VAL A 379 -34.73 40.79 30.07
CA VAL A 379 -35.04 42.15 29.60
C VAL A 379 -36.56 42.42 29.57
N ALA A 380 -37.37 41.41 29.23
CA ALA A 380 -38.80 41.58 29.03
C ALA A 380 -39.55 42.19 30.23
N PRO A 381 -39.28 41.88 31.51
CA PRO A 381 -39.92 42.52 32.67
C PRO A 381 -39.67 44.03 32.70
N PHE A 382 -38.49 44.51 32.28
CA PHE A 382 -38.20 45.95 32.24
C PHE A 382 -38.99 46.68 31.15
N LEU A 383 -39.51 45.94 30.17
CA LEU A 383 -40.36 46.46 29.09
C LEU A 383 -41.86 46.26 29.39
N GLY A 384 -42.21 45.81 30.59
CA GLY A 384 -43.60 45.57 31.03
C GLY A 384 -44.21 44.29 30.44
N ILE A 385 -43.40 43.36 29.95
CA ILE A 385 -43.85 42.06 29.44
C ILE A 385 -43.69 41.02 30.56
N GLU A 386 -44.77 40.51 31.07
CA GLU A 386 -44.77 39.39 32.01
C GLU A 386 -44.61 38.07 31.29
N GLU A 387 -43.67 37.24 31.72
CA GLU A 387 -43.40 35.88 31.17
C GLU A 387 -43.34 35.78 29.64
N PRO A 388 -42.35 36.36 28.98
CA PRO A 388 -42.20 36.31 27.51
C PRO A 388 -42.03 34.90 26.98
N LEU A 389 -41.41 34.00 27.77
CA LEU A 389 -41.18 32.61 27.44
C LEU A 389 -41.65 31.72 28.62
N LYS A 390 -42.65 30.90 28.36
CA LYS A 390 -43.10 29.86 29.32
C LYS A 390 -42.19 28.64 29.25
N VAL A 391 -42.14 27.88 30.31
CA VAL A 391 -41.37 26.60 30.36
C VAL A 391 -41.76 25.67 29.25
N THR A 392 -43.03 25.62 28.86
CA THR A 392 -43.52 24.81 27.72
C THR A 392 -42.97 25.26 26.40
N HIS A 393 -42.79 26.58 26.18
CA HIS A 393 -42.17 27.13 24.97
C HIS A 393 -40.70 26.74 24.89
N LEU A 394 -39.95 26.84 26.00
CA LEU A 394 -38.54 26.47 26.07
C LEU A 394 -38.36 24.97 25.85
N LEU A 395 -39.21 24.12 26.44
CA LEU A 395 -39.19 22.68 26.20
C LEU A 395 -39.49 22.34 24.74
N PHE A 396 -40.47 23.01 24.12
CA PHE A 396 -40.79 22.80 22.72
C PHE A 396 -39.63 23.22 21.79
N VAL A 397 -39.04 24.39 22.03
CA VAL A 397 -37.88 24.87 21.28
C VAL A 397 -36.70 23.89 21.41
N ASN A 398 -36.38 23.49 22.63
CA ASN A 398 -35.27 22.54 22.82
C ASN A 398 -35.58 21.18 22.19
N LEU A 399 -36.75 20.62 22.32
CA LEU A 399 -37.08 19.31 21.74
C LEU A 399 -37.12 19.33 20.23
N VAL A 400 -37.80 20.32 19.64
CA VAL A 400 -38.01 20.39 18.19
C VAL A 400 -36.77 20.94 17.48
N MET A 401 -36.21 22.05 17.96
CA MET A 401 -35.07 22.72 17.35
C MET A 401 -33.80 21.88 17.51
N ASP A 402 -33.58 21.25 18.66
CA ASP A 402 -32.44 20.39 18.90
C ASP A 402 -32.49 19.17 17.98
N GLY A 403 -33.66 18.52 17.90
CA GLY A 403 -33.84 17.35 17.04
C GLY A 403 -33.65 17.69 15.55
N LEU A 404 -34.35 18.69 15.06
CA LEU A 404 -34.22 19.09 13.63
C LEU A 404 -32.88 19.76 13.32
N GLY A 405 -32.38 20.62 14.21
CA GLY A 405 -31.07 21.26 14.05
C GLY A 405 -29.95 20.26 14.03
N ALA A 406 -29.98 19.26 14.92
CA ALA A 406 -28.99 18.18 14.92
C ALA A 406 -29.02 17.37 13.62
N MET A 407 -30.21 17.02 13.12
CA MET A 407 -30.35 16.31 11.85
C MET A 407 -29.78 17.12 10.66
N MET A 408 -30.12 18.39 10.57
CA MET A 408 -29.66 19.23 9.47
C MET A 408 -28.15 19.49 9.53
N LEU A 409 -27.64 19.90 10.67
CA LEU A 409 -26.23 20.23 10.83
C LEU A 409 -25.33 18.98 10.85
N GLY A 410 -25.86 17.84 11.34
CA GLY A 410 -25.15 16.57 11.34
C GLY A 410 -24.96 15.97 9.93
N ASN A 411 -25.83 16.32 8.99
CA ASN A 411 -25.76 15.84 7.62
C ASN A 411 -25.03 16.80 6.65
N GLU A 412 -24.38 17.83 7.15
CA GLU A 412 -23.58 18.70 6.27
C GLU A 412 -22.42 17.93 5.64
N PRO A 413 -22.18 18.16 4.32
CA PRO A 413 -21.17 17.38 3.58
C PRO A 413 -19.74 17.69 4.04
N ALA A 414 -18.87 16.72 3.84
CA ALA A 414 -17.44 16.87 4.04
C ALA A 414 -16.85 17.90 3.05
N LEU A 415 -16.17 18.91 3.56
CA LEU A 415 -15.52 19.95 2.77
C LEU A 415 -14.03 19.69 2.64
N SER A 416 -13.49 19.86 1.43
CA SER A 416 -12.06 19.65 1.15
C SER A 416 -11.14 20.55 1.98
N LYS A 417 -11.61 21.73 2.38
CA LYS A 417 -10.84 22.65 3.24
C LYS A 417 -10.47 22.06 4.59
N TYR A 418 -11.25 21.11 5.11
CA TYR A 418 -10.96 20.48 6.40
C TYR A 418 -9.65 19.66 6.38
N MET A 419 -9.24 19.17 5.22
CA MET A 419 -7.97 18.47 5.04
C MET A 419 -6.77 19.41 4.83
N LYS A 420 -6.96 20.70 4.91
CA LYS A 420 -5.91 21.73 4.85
C LYS A 420 -5.71 22.44 6.19
N GLU A 421 -6.48 22.07 7.19
CA GLU A 421 -6.40 22.63 8.55
C GLU A 421 -5.40 21.83 9.38
N ALA A 422 -4.68 22.51 10.28
CA ALA A 422 -3.84 21.82 11.26
C ALA A 422 -4.68 20.99 12.24
N PRO A 423 -4.13 19.90 12.80
CA PRO A 423 -4.79 19.11 13.84
C PRO A 423 -5.11 19.98 15.06
N ARG A 424 -6.22 19.67 15.71
CA ARG A 424 -6.58 20.31 16.99
C ARG A 424 -5.53 20.01 18.05
N ARG A 425 -5.33 20.96 18.94
CA ARG A 425 -4.49 20.73 20.12
C ARG A 425 -5.21 19.79 21.10
N ARG A 426 -4.44 19.01 21.81
CA ARG A 426 -4.90 18.18 22.90
C ARG A 426 -4.87 19.05 24.17
N ASP A 427 -5.96 19.77 24.41
CA ASP A 427 -6.14 20.60 25.63
C ASP A 427 -6.87 19.81 26.71
#